data_f9ba40aea07565f68e4c117ea960667e
#
_entry.id   f9ba40aea07565f68e4c117ea960667e
#
_cell.length_a   1.000
_cell.length_b   1.000
_cell.length_c   1.000
_cell.angle_alpha   90.00
_cell.angle_beta   90.00
_cell.angle_gamma   90.00
#
_symmetry.space_group_name_H-M   'P 1'
#
loop_
_entity.id
_entity.type
_entity.pdbx_description
1 polymer ?
#
loop_
_entity_poly.entity_id
_entity_poly.type
_entity_poly.pdbx_seq_one_letter_code
_entity_poly.pdbx_strand_id
1 'polypeptide(L)'
;MSHAQLETAIEAAWETRVGITPATTGETRDAIEATLAALDSGTLRVAEKVADNSWHVNQWAKKAVLLGFRLKDMAPQSGGPQGGTWWDKVDSKFHGWGDNQWKAAGFRAVPNCIVRKSAFIAPGVVLMPSFVNLGAYVDEGTMVDTWATVGSCAQIGKNVHLSGGVGIG
;
A
#
# COMPACT_ATOMS: atom_id res chain seq x y z
N MET A 1 -10.25 -14.85 -5.87
CA MET A 1 -11.00 -14.08 -6.90
C MET A 1 -10.04 -13.60 -7.97
N SER A 2 -10.45 -13.59 -9.26
CA SER A 2 -9.69 -12.91 -10.31
C SER A 2 -9.79 -11.39 -10.18
N HIS A 3 -8.90 -10.62 -10.84
CA HIS A 3 -8.99 -9.16 -10.79
C HIS A 3 -10.34 -8.64 -11.30
N ALA A 4 -10.91 -9.23 -12.36
CA ALA A 4 -12.24 -8.86 -12.86
C ALA A 4 -13.36 -9.12 -11.85
N GLN A 5 -13.28 -10.21 -11.07
CA GLN A 5 -14.23 -10.46 -9.99
C GLN A 5 -14.07 -9.46 -8.84
N LEU A 6 -12.81 -9.13 -8.49
CA LEU A 6 -12.54 -8.10 -7.48
C LEU A 6 -13.07 -6.73 -7.92
N GLU A 7 -12.82 -6.33 -9.16
CA GLU A 7 -13.32 -5.08 -9.73
C GLU A 7 -14.85 -5.00 -9.61
N THR A 8 -15.56 -6.03 -10.06
CA THR A 8 -17.04 -6.07 -9.98
C THR A 8 -17.53 -5.93 -8.54
N ALA A 9 -16.91 -6.64 -7.60
CA ALA A 9 -17.31 -6.60 -6.19
C ALA A 9 -17.00 -5.24 -5.55
N ILE A 10 -15.84 -4.63 -5.87
CA ILE A 10 -15.44 -3.33 -5.35
C ILE A 10 -16.33 -2.21 -5.91
N GLU A 11 -16.68 -2.25 -7.19
CA GLU A 11 -17.60 -1.25 -7.79
C GLU A 11 -18.98 -1.33 -7.11
N ALA A 12 -19.52 -2.53 -6.90
CA ALA A 12 -20.78 -2.72 -6.18
C ALA A 12 -20.70 -2.22 -4.72
N ALA A 13 -19.61 -2.53 -4.02
CA ALA A 13 -19.36 -2.07 -2.66
C ALA A 13 -19.24 -0.52 -2.59
N TRP A 14 -18.68 0.11 -3.62
CA TRP A 14 -18.53 1.56 -3.68
C TRP A 14 -19.89 2.28 -3.73
N GLU A 15 -20.87 1.73 -4.44
CA GLU A 15 -22.22 2.31 -4.51
C GLU A 15 -22.92 2.28 -3.14
N THR A 16 -22.64 1.26 -2.32
CA THR A 16 -23.22 1.08 -0.98
C THR A 16 -22.28 1.48 0.15
N ARG A 17 -21.21 2.22 -0.15
CA ARG A 17 -20.09 2.52 0.77
C ARG A 17 -20.49 3.17 2.09
N VAL A 18 -21.62 3.87 2.15
CA VAL A 18 -22.11 4.50 3.39
C VAL A 18 -22.42 3.45 4.46
N GLY A 19 -22.90 2.26 4.05
CA GLY A 19 -23.20 1.14 4.94
C GLY A 19 -21.99 0.29 5.34
N ILE A 20 -20.80 0.54 4.77
CA ILE A 20 -19.58 -0.22 5.12
C ILE A 20 -19.01 0.31 6.43
N THR A 21 -18.83 -0.60 7.38
CA THR A 21 -18.36 -0.33 8.76
C THR A 21 -17.37 -1.41 9.20
N PRO A 22 -16.73 -1.27 10.36
CA PRO A 22 -15.89 -2.35 10.91
C PRO A 22 -16.63 -3.68 11.13
N ALA A 23 -17.95 -3.66 11.27
CA ALA A 23 -18.79 -4.86 11.40
C ALA A 23 -19.15 -5.51 10.04
N THR A 24 -18.82 -4.92 8.90
CA THR A 24 -19.06 -5.49 7.58
C THR A 24 -18.33 -6.84 7.45
N THR A 25 -19.01 -7.87 6.94
CA THR A 25 -18.50 -9.23 6.73
C THR A 25 -18.83 -9.75 5.34
N GLY A 26 -18.39 -10.98 5.01
CA GLY A 26 -18.70 -11.67 3.77
C GLY A 26 -18.03 -11.05 2.55
N GLU A 27 -18.62 -11.26 1.36
CA GLU A 27 -18.00 -10.98 0.06
C GLU A 27 -17.46 -9.55 -0.08
N THR A 28 -18.16 -8.56 0.46
CA THR A 28 -17.71 -7.15 0.43
C THR A 28 -16.39 -6.97 1.18
N ARG A 29 -16.28 -7.49 2.41
CA ARG A 29 -15.03 -7.42 3.18
C ARG A 29 -13.93 -8.21 2.48
N ASP A 30 -14.24 -9.42 2.06
CA ASP A 30 -13.28 -10.34 1.44
C ASP A 30 -12.68 -9.73 0.17
N ALA A 31 -13.52 -9.09 -0.67
CA ALA A 31 -13.07 -8.40 -1.88
C ALA A 31 -12.16 -7.21 -1.58
N ILE A 32 -12.51 -6.38 -0.58
CA ILE A 32 -11.67 -5.25 -0.17
C ILE A 32 -10.32 -5.74 0.35
N GLU A 33 -10.32 -6.70 1.26
CA GLU A 33 -9.09 -7.23 1.86
C GLU A 33 -8.21 -7.95 0.81
N ALA A 34 -8.81 -8.72 -0.10
CA ALA A 34 -8.09 -9.37 -1.20
C ALA A 34 -7.46 -8.35 -2.17
N THR A 35 -8.17 -7.25 -2.46
CA THR A 35 -7.62 -6.17 -3.30
C THR A 35 -6.45 -5.48 -2.63
N LEU A 36 -6.56 -5.16 -1.34
CA LEU A 36 -5.45 -4.57 -0.57
C LEU A 36 -4.25 -5.51 -0.48
N ALA A 37 -4.47 -6.82 -0.35
CA ALA A 37 -3.41 -7.83 -0.36
C ALA A 37 -2.74 -7.95 -1.74
N ALA A 38 -3.50 -7.85 -2.84
CA ALA A 38 -2.96 -7.85 -4.19
C ALA A 38 -2.10 -6.60 -4.47
N LEU A 39 -2.51 -5.43 -3.96
CA LEU A 39 -1.70 -4.21 -4.00
C LEU A 39 -0.42 -4.37 -3.16
N ASP A 40 -0.53 -4.91 -1.95
CA ASP A 40 0.61 -5.12 -1.03
C ASP A 40 1.67 -6.06 -1.59
N SER A 41 1.26 -7.08 -2.35
CA SER A 41 2.14 -8.04 -3.03
C SER A 41 2.64 -7.58 -4.39
N GLY A 42 2.13 -6.47 -4.93
CA GLY A 42 2.48 -5.95 -6.26
C GLY A 42 1.86 -6.73 -7.43
N THR A 43 0.96 -7.70 -7.17
CA THR A 43 0.25 -8.45 -8.21
C THR A 43 -0.87 -7.65 -8.87
N LEU A 44 -1.28 -6.55 -8.22
CA LEU A 44 -2.18 -5.54 -8.74
C LEU A 44 -1.52 -4.16 -8.60
N ARG A 45 -1.69 -3.31 -9.60
CA ARG A 45 -1.26 -1.90 -9.56
C ARG A 45 -2.45 -0.97 -9.77
N VAL A 46 -2.41 0.20 -9.13
CA VAL A 46 -3.43 1.25 -9.37
C VAL A 46 -3.29 1.86 -10.76
N ALA A 47 -2.07 1.97 -11.26
CA ALA A 47 -1.83 2.32 -12.66
C ALA A 47 -0.65 1.53 -13.21
N GLU A 48 -0.78 1.06 -14.44
CA GLU A 48 0.23 0.25 -15.11
C GLU A 48 0.33 0.57 -16.60
N LYS A 49 1.50 0.32 -17.19
CA LYS A 49 1.67 0.42 -18.62
C LYS A 49 1.11 -0.81 -19.33
N VAL A 50 0.35 -0.57 -20.38
CA VAL A 50 -0.18 -1.63 -21.26
C VAL A 50 0.63 -1.75 -22.55
N ALA A 51 0.30 -2.73 -23.41
CA ALA A 51 1.12 -3.16 -24.54
C ALA A 51 1.51 -2.04 -25.53
N ASP A 52 0.70 -1.01 -25.70
CA ASP A 52 0.98 0.17 -26.54
C ASP A 52 1.77 1.26 -25.81
N ASN A 53 2.28 0.96 -24.62
CA ASN A 53 3.00 1.89 -23.75
C ASN A 53 2.13 3.03 -23.17
N SER A 54 0.82 2.99 -23.37
CA SER A 54 -0.14 3.87 -22.68
C SER A 54 -0.33 3.45 -21.22
N TRP A 55 -0.92 4.32 -20.40
CA TRP A 55 -1.25 4.02 -19.01
C TRP A 55 -2.71 3.57 -18.89
N HIS A 56 -2.90 2.42 -18.26
CA HIS A 56 -4.21 1.99 -17.77
C HIS A 56 -4.32 2.28 -16.27
N VAL A 57 -5.43 2.89 -15.85
CA VAL A 57 -5.68 3.24 -14.45
C VAL A 57 -6.82 2.41 -13.90
N ASN A 58 -6.52 1.54 -12.95
CA ASN A 58 -7.45 0.71 -12.22
C ASN A 58 -8.15 1.55 -11.12
N GLN A 59 -9.11 2.40 -11.49
CA GLN A 59 -9.82 3.29 -10.55
C GLN A 59 -10.48 2.50 -9.41
N TRP A 60 -10.98 1.31 -9.69
CA TRP A 60 -11.58 0.42 -8.71
C TRP A 60 -10.60 0.03 -7.59
N ALA A 61 -9.32 -0.16 -7.90
CA ALA A 61 -8.31 -0.47 -6.89
C ALA A 61 -8.12 0.69 -5.89
N LYS A 62 -8.17 1.95 -6.36
CA LYS A 62 -8.18 3.13 -5.48
C LYS A 62 -9.46 3.18 -4.63
N LYS A 63 -10.63 2.82 -5.19
CA LYS A 63 -11.87 2.71 -4.42
C LYS A 63 -11.71 1.70 -3.28
N ALA A 64 -11.09 0.52 -3.54
CA ALA A 64 -10.81 -0.46 -2.50
C ALA A 64 -9.93 0.10 -1.38
N VAL A 65 -8.89 0.88 -1.70
CA VAL A 65 -8.06 1.58 -0.70
C VAL A 65 -8.91 2.49 0.19
N LEU A 66 -9.82 3.26 -0.39
CA LEU A 66 -10.72 4.16 0.35
C LEU A 66 -11.75 3.38 1.20
N LEU A 67 -12.27 2.26 0.69
CA LEU A 67 -13.17 1.38 1.42
C LEU A 67 -12.48 0.69 2.60
N GLY A 68 -11.20 0.36 2.46
CA GLY A 68 -10.38 -0.25 3.51
C GLY A 68 -10.35 0.57 4.81
N PHE A 69 -10.38 1.90 4.73
CA PHE A 69 -10.46 2.77 5.91
C PHE A 69 -11.77 2.62 6.69
N ARG A 70 -12.84 2.14 6.06
CA ARG A 70 -14.14 1.92 6.71
C ARG A 70 -14.22 0.60 7.45
N LEU A 71 -13.35 -0.36 7.11
CA LEU A 71 -13.35 -1.69 7.72
C LEU A 71 -12.65 -1.77 9.07
N LYS A 72 -11.99 -0.70 9.49
CA LYS A 72 -11.22 -0.67 10.74
C LYS A 72 -11.55 0.56 11.57
N ASP A 73 -11.60 0.36 12.88
CA ASP A 73 -11.57 1.46 13.85
C ASP A 73 -10.14 1.93 14.10
N MET A 74 -10.02 3.09 14.71
CA MET A 74 -8.76 3.58 15.25
C MET A 74 -8.28 2.66 16.36
N ALA A 75 -6.99 2.34 16.35
CA ALA A 75 -6.38 1.49 17.38
C ALA A 75 -4.95 1.94 17.68
N PRO A 76 -4.44 1.67 18.90
CA PRO A 76 -3.04 1.89 19.21
C PRO A 76 -2.16 0.97 18.34
N GLN A 77 -1.12 1.54 17.76
CA GLN A 77 -0.11 0.80 17.00
C GLN A 77 1.24 0.95 17.68
N SER A 78 1.91 -0.17 17.93
CA SER A 78 3.25 -0.21 18.50
C SER A 78 4.33 -0.15 17.41
N GLY A 79 5.56 0.12 17.81
CA GLY A 79 6.73 0.12 16.93
C GLY A 79 7.34 1.50 16.72
N GLY A 80 6.85 2.52 17.43
CA GLY A 80 7.47 3.84 17.46
C GLY A 80 8.85 3.83 18.12
N PRO A 81 9.69 4.85 17.85
CA PRO A 81 10.95 5.02 18.54
C PRO A 81 10.78 4.99 20.06
N GLN A 82 11.69 4.31 20.76
CA GLN A 82 11.67 4.18 22.22
C GLN A 82 10.40 3.53 22.79
N GLY A 83 9.71 2.68 22.00
CA GLY A 83 8.47 2.04 22.42
C GLY A 83 7.23 2.94 22.30
N GLY A 84 7.36 4.06 21.62
CA GLY A 84 6.23 4.95 21.33
C GLY A 84 5.11 4.26 20.56
N THR A 85 3.92 4.84 20.65
CA THR A 85 2.72 4.33 19.95
C THR A 85 2.10 5.40 19.08
N TRP A 86 1.37 4.94 18.07
CA TRP A 86 0.53 5.78 17.23
C TRP A 86 -0.94 5.40 17.37
N TRP A 87 -1.83 6.24 16.86
CA TRP A 87 -3.27 6.03 16.84
C TRP A 87 -3.77 6.10 15.40
N ASP A 88 -3.94 4.95 14.74
CA ASP A 88 -4.34 4.88 13.32
C ASP A 88 -5.19 3.63 13.05
N LYS A 89 -5.79 3.60 11.85
CA LYS A 89 -6.56 2.48 11.30
C LYS A 89 -5.72 1.52 10.46
N VAL A 90 -4.60 1.97 9.91
CA VAL A 90 -3.81 1.24 8.92
C VAL A 90 -2.51 0.78 9.54
N ASP A 91 -2.31 -0.53 9.54
CA ASP A 91 -1.10 -1.15 10.06
C ASP A 91 0.14 -0.72 9.25
N SER A 92 1.30 -0.72 9.90
CA SER A 92 2.58 -0.73 9.19
C SER A 92 2.69 -1.99 8.34
N LYS A 93 3.28 -1.86 7.13
CA LYS A 93 3.66 -3.03 6.32
C LYS A 93 4.56 -4.00 7.09
N PHE A 94 5.37 -3.48 7.97
CA PHE A 94 6.37 -4.23 8.74
C PHE A 94 5.83 -4.83 10.06
N HIS A 95 4.54 -4.66 10.33
CA HIS A 95 3.96 -5.19 11.56
C HIS A 95 4.12 -6.72 11.64
N GLY A 96 4.80 -7.19 12.69
CA GLY A 96 5.06 -8.61 12.92
C GLY A 96 6.15 -9.23 12.02
N TRP A 97 6.91 -8.43 11.29
CA TRP A 97 8.01 -8.94 10.47
C TRP A 97 9.22 -9.36 11.32
N GLY A 98 9.71 -10.57 11.03
CA GLY A 98 10.97 -11.09 11.54
C GLY A 98 11.96 -11.34 10.39
N ASP A 99 13.06 -12.00 10.69
CA ASP A 99 14.16 -12.27 9.75
C ASP A 99 13.71 -12.88 8.41
N ASN A 100 12.77 -13.81 8.45
CA ASN A 100 12.34 -14.50 7.22
C ASN A 100 11.59 -13.56 6.27
N GLN A 101 10.71 -12.69 6.79
CA GLN A 101 9.98 -11.71 5.99
C GLN A 101 10.94 -10.68 5.38
N TRP A 102 11.89 -10.17 6.17
CA TRP A 102 12.90 -9.23 5.69
C TRP A 102 13.78 -9.82 4.59
N LYS A 103 14.27 -11.06 4.77
CA LYS A 103 15.07 -11.75 3.75
C LYS A 103 14.28 -12.02 2.47
N ALA A 104 13.02 -12.43 2.59
CA ALA A 104 12.15 -12.67 1.44
C ALA A 104 11.79 -11.39 0.68
N ALA A 105 11.59 -10.28 1.38
CA ALA A 105 11.25 -8.99 0.79
C ALA A 105 12.41 -8.39 -0.04
N GLY A 106 13.66 -8.61 0.36
CA GLY A 106 14.84 -8.29 -0.43
C GLY A 106 15.12 -6.80 -0.61
N PHE A 107 14.53 -5.92 0.19
CA PHE A 107 14.80 -4.48 0.19
C PHE A 107 15.42 -4.03 1.52
N ARG A 108 16.00 -2.84 1.53
CA ARG A 108 16.59 -2.24 2.72
C ARG A 108 15.68 -1.16 3.28
N ALA A 109 15.36 -1.24 4.57
CA ALA A 109 14.57 -0.27 5.31
C ALA A 109 15.42 0.33 6.44
N VAL A 110 15.72 1.61 6.34
CA VAL A 110 16.47 2.34 7.38
C VAL A 110 15.52 2.67 8.55
N PRO A 111 15.98 2.67 9.82
CA PRO A 111 15.13 3.07 10.93
C PRO A 111 14.38 4.38 10.67
N ASN A 112 13.12 4.44 11.09
CA ASN A 112 12.18 5.55 10.88
C ASN A 112 11.63 5.71 9.45
N CYS A 113 11.90 4.79 8.51
CA CYS A 113 11.08 4.74 7.31
C CYS A 113 9.69 4.17 7.67
N ILE A 114 8.65 4.76 7.10
CA ILE A 114 7.26 4.34 7.32
C ILE A 114 6.68 3.85 5.99
N VAL A 115 6.20 2.60 5.99
CA VAL A 115 5.46 2.04 4.86
C VAL A 115 4.12 1.54 5.38
N ARG A 116 3.03 2.09 4.87
CA ARG A 116 1.69 1.66 5.23
C ARG A 116 1.32 0.38 4.49
N LYS A 117 0.58 -0.52 5.15
CA LYS A 117 0.11 -1.78 4.55
C LYS A 117 -0.66 -1.50 3.26
N SER A 118 -0.56 -2.38 2.27
CA SER A 118 -0.98 -2.27 0.87
C SER A 118 -0.07 -1.44 -0.05
N ALA A 119 1.01 -0.85 0.45
CA ALA A 119 2.06 -0.36 -0.44
C ALA A 119 3.00 -1.51 -0.85
N PHE A 120 3.36 -1.60 -2.12
CA PHE A 120 4.35 -2.55 -2.63
C PHE A 120 5.73 -1.92 -2.69
N ILE A 121 6.73 -2.65 -2.18
CA ILE A 121 8.14 -2.30 -2.27
C ILE A 121 8.87 -3.47 -2.91
N ALA A 122 9.47 -3.25 -4.06
CA ALA A 122 10.19 -4.28 -4.80
C ALA A 122 11.55 -4.62 -4.17
N PRO A 123 12.10 -5.81 -4.47
CA PRO A 123 13.48 -6.16 -4.09
C PRO A 123 14.49 -5.12 -4.60
N GLY A 124 15.59 -4.94 -3.86
CA GLY A 124 16.66 -4.00 -4.20
C GLY A 124 16.34 -2.52 -3.93
N VAL A 125 15.12 -2.20 -3.48
CA VAL A 125 14.77 -0.83 -3.05
C VAL A 125 15.52 -0.44 -1.79
N VAL A 126 15.88 0.82 -1.67
CA VAL A 126 16.41 1.42 -0.43
C VAL A 126 15.42 2.48 0.06
N LEU A 127 14.90 2.28 1.26
CA LEU A 127 14.08 3.26 1.96
C LEU A 127 14.93 3.93 3.05
N MET A 128 15.27 5.21 2.86
CA MET A 128 15.77 6.06 3.91
C MET A 128 14.60 6.46 4.85
N PRO A 129 14.81 7.19 5.95
CA PRO A 129 13.71 7.73 6.74
C PRO A 129 12.73 8.52 5.85
N SER A 130 11.64 7.91 5.44
CA SER A 130 10.74 8.38 4.40
C SER A 130 9.34 7.84 4.65
N PHE A 131 8.37 8.26 3.84
CA PHE A 131 6.98 7.83 3.99
C PHE A 131 6.45 7.28 2.68
N VAL A 132 5.92 6.04 2.71
CA VAL A 132 5.23 5.40 1.57
C VAL A 132 3.80 5.05 1.98
N ASN A 133 2.84 5.63 1.27
CA ASN A 133 1.43 5.54 1.61
C ASN A 133 0.74 4.33 0.93
N LEU A 134 -0.51 4.05 1.35
CA LEU A 134 -1.32 2.91 0.88
C LEU A 134 -1.42 2.85 -0.65
N GLY A 135 -1.37 1.65 -1.21
CA GLY A 135 -1.55 1.42 -2.64
C GLY A 135 -0.42 1.93 -3.52
N ALA A 136 0.59 2.56 -2.94
CA ALA A 136 1.78 2.98 -3.67
C ALA A 136 2.57 1.77 -4.19
N TYR A 137 3.26 1.95 -5.30
CA TYR A 137 4.12 0.95 -5.91
C TYR A 137 5.51 1.54 -6.10
N VAL A 138 6.53 0.94 -5.50
CA VAL A 138 7.93 1.35 -5.63
C VAL A 138 8.70 0.20 -6.26
N ASP A 139 9.17 0.39 -7.48
CA ASP A 139 9.80 -0.66 -8.29
C ASP A 139 11.30 -0.83 -7.96
N GLU A 140 11.87 -1.91 -8.49
CA GLU A 140 13.23 -2.41 -8.27
C GLU A 140 14.32 -1.35 -8.36
N GLY A 141 15.31 -1.43 -7.47
CA GLY A 141 16.51 -0.60 -7.50
C GLY A 141 16.28 0.88 -7.19
N THR A 142 15.07 1.26 -6.83
CA THR A 142 14.71 2.64 -6.49
C THR A 142 15.19 3.00 -5.09
N MET A 143 15.64 4.26 -4.92
CA MET A 143 15.91 4.85 -3.60
C MET A 143 14.83 5.89 -3.29
N VAL A 144 14.16 5.73 -2.15
CA VAL A 144 13.31 6.75 -1.54
C VAL A 144 14.14 7.42 -0.45
N ASP A 145 14.66 8.61 -0.73
CA ASP A 145 15.63 9.28 0.11
C ASP A 145 14.97 9.98 1.32
N THR A 146 15.79 10.59 2.15
CA THR A 146 15.43 11.13 3.47
C THR A 146 14.29 12.15 3.36
N TRP A 147 13.23 11.91 4.12
CA TRP A 147 12.01 12.72 4.15
C TRP A 147 11.24 12.83 2.82
N ALA A 148 11.58 11.99 1.84
CA ALA A 148 10.75 11.88 0.65
C ALA A 148 9.41 11.21 0.97
N THR A 149 8.37 11.57 0.22
CA THR A 149 7.01 11.04 0.37
C THR A 149 6.52 10.44 -0.93
N VAL A 150 6.10 9.17 -0.88
CA VAL A 150 5.36 8.51 -1.95
C VAL A 150 3.89 8.48 -1.52
N GLY A 151 3.06 9.29 -2.18
CA GLY A 151 1.64 9.46 -1.86
C GLY A 151 0.81 8.21 -2.14
N SER A 152 -0.45 8.22 -1.70
CA SER A 152 -1.37 7.10 -1.91
C SER A 152 -1.51 6.78 -3.40
N CYS A 153 -1.34 5.50 -3.74
CA CYS A 153 -1.48 4.99 -5.10
C CYS A 153 -0.46 5.53 -6.12
N ALA A 154 0.54 6.29 -5.69
CA ALA A 154 1.62 6.75 -6.57
C ALA A 154 2.44 5.58 -7.11
N GLN A 155 2.93 5.70 -8.34
CA GLN A 155 3.64 4.64 -9.05
C GLN A 155 5.06 5.11 -9.38
N ILE A 156 6.06 4.50 -8.73
CA ILE A 156 7.48 4.79 -8.95
C ILE A 156 8.07 3.64 -9.77
N GLY A 157 8.76 4.00 -10.84
CA GLY A 157 9.41 3.05 -11.75
C GLY A 157 10.70 2.47 -11.19
N LYS A 158 11.40 1.68 -12.01
CA LYS A 158 12.69 1.06 -11.67
C LYS A 158 13.83 2.09 -11.68
N ASN A 159 14.80 1.87 -10.77
CA ASN A 159 16.04 2.64 -10.71
C ASN A 159 15.83 4.17 -10.60
N VAL A 160 14.76 4.57 -9.92
CA VAL A 160 14.47 5.98 -9.63
C VAL A 160 15.17 6.39 -8.34
N HIS A 161 15.69 7.62 -8.30
CA HIS A 161 16.10 8.25 -7.06
C HIS A 161 15.15 9.41 -6.74
N LEU A 162 14.32 9.23 -5.71
CA LEU A 162 13.54 10.32 -5.14
C LEU A 162 14.42 11.06 -4.14
N SER A 163 14.89 12.23 -4.51
CA SER A 163 15.76 13.06 -3.66
C SER A 163 15.07 13.45 -2.35
N GLY A 164 15.88 13.77 -1.35
CA GLY A 164 15.41 14.15 -0.03
C GLY A 164 14.35 15.27 -0.07
N GLY A 165 13.26 15.07 0.66
CA GLY A 165 12.16 16.03 0.75
C GLY A 165 11.21 16.07 -0.45
N VAL A 166 11.42 15.27 -1.49
CA VAL A 166 10.51 15.21 -2.66
C VAL A 166 9.18 14.56 -2.29
N GLY A 167 8.08 15.11 -2.79
CA GLY A 167 6.74 14.54 -2.68
C GLY A 167 6.20 14.11 -4.05
N ILE A 168 5.77 12.85 -4.16
CA ILE A 168 5.09 12.28 -5.32
C ILE A 168 3.70 11.82 -4.86
N GLY A 169 2.64 12.32 -5.52
CA GLY A 169 1.25 11.95 -5.18
C GLY A 169 0.25 12.32 -6.27
#